data_3eecaa978aa0d907ebe933c3e22bac20
#
_entry.id   3eecaa978aa0d907ebe933c3e22bac20
#
_cell.length_a   1.000
_cell.length_b   1.000
_cell.length_c   1.000
_cell.angle_alpha   90.00
_cell.angle_beta   90.00
_cell.angle_gamma   90.00
#
_symmetry.space_group_name_H-M   'P 1'
#
loop_
_entity.id
_entity.type
_entity.pdbx_description
1 polymer ?
#
loop_
_entity_poly.entity_id
_entity_poly.type
_entity_poly.pdbx_seq_one_letter_code
_entity_poly.pdbx_strand_id
1 'polypeptide(L)'
;ARKLVVEIYRITRLFPKDELYGLTSQIRRAAVSIASNIAEGMARGSQKELAQFLAIALGSLSEVDTQLCIAVDLGYLQEVDSVFAQLEQTSKLLTGFRLKVLRDLK
;
A
#
# COMPACT_ATOMS: atom_id res chain seq x y z
N ALA A 1 1.16 -7.71 2.40
CA ALA A 1 1.14 -6.69 1.33
C ALA A 1 0.70 -7.26 -0.02
N ARG A 2 1.08 -8.49 -0.34
CA ARG A 2 0.71 -9.11 -1.61
C ARG A 2 -0.81 -9.26 -1.77
N LYS A 3 -1.51 -9.59 -0.68
CA LYS A 3 -2.99 -9.68 -0.70
C LYS A 3 -3.63 -8.35 -1.02
N LEU A 4 -3.08 -7.26 -0.46
CA LEU A 4 -3.56 -5.92 -0.74
C LEU A 4 -3.38 -5.57 -2.22
N VAL A 5 -2.23 -5.92 -2.81
CA VAL A 5 -1.97 -5.69 -4.23
C VAL A 5 -3.02 -6.40 -5.09
N VAL A 6 -3.33 -7.65 -4.77
CA VAL A 6 -4.34 -8.43 -5.50
C VAL A 6 -5.72 -7.76 -5.39
N GLU A 7 -6.10 -7.30 -4.20
CA GLU A 7 -7.36 -6.59 -3.98
C GLU A 7 -7.43 -5.29 -4.79
N ILE A 8 -6.32 -4.55 -4.84
CA ILE A 8 -6.24 -3.32 -5.63
C ILE A 8 -6.48 -3.62 -7.12
N TYR A 9 -5.88 -4.70 -7.64
CA TYR A 9 -6.11 -5.08 -9.04
C TYR A 9 -7.55 -5.52 -9.27
N ARG A 10 -8.17 -6.21 -8.29
CA ARG A 10 -9.57 -6.62 -8.38
C ARG A 10 -10.49 -5.41 -8.53
N ILE A 11 -10.38 -4.44 -7.64
CA ILE A 11 -11.29 -3.29 -7.65
C ILE A 11 -11.05 -2.37 -8.83
N THR A 12 -9.80 -2.20 -9.24
CA THR A 12 -9.46 -1.26 -10.31
C THR A 12 -9.85 -1.77 -11.70
N ARG A 13 -10.12 -3.07 -11.85
CA ARG A 13 -10.70 -3.59 -13.10
C ARG A 13 -12.07 -2.99 -13.39
N LEU A 14 -12.78 -2.57 -12.35
CA LEU A 14 -14.12 -2.01 -12.46
C LEU A 14 -14.10 -0.48 -12.64
N PHE A 15 -12.94 0.14 -12.55
CA PHE A 15 -12.80 1.59 -12.76
C PHE A 15 -13.04 1.93 -14.22
N PRO A 16 -13.50 3.16 -14.53
CA PRO A 16 -13.69 3.59 -15.92
C PRO A 16 -12.41 3.44 -16.75
N LYS A 17 -12.58 3.07 -18.01
CA LYS A 17 -11.45 2.85 -18.93
C LYS A 17 -10.60 4.10 -19.15
N ASP A 18 -11.20 5.29 -19.06
CA ASP A 18 -10.47 6.54 -19.22
C ASP A 18 -9.56 6.85 -18.03
N GLU A 19 -9.67 6.08 -16.93
CA GLU A 19 -8.76 6.18 -15.80
C GLU A 19 -7.56 5.22 -15.90
N LEU A 20 -7.48 4.44 -16.97
CA LEU A 20 -6.44 3.41 -17.09
C LEU A 20 -5.02 4.00 -16.96
N TYR A 21 -4.78 5.16 -17.57
CA TYR A 21 -3.49 5.86 -17.49
C TYR A 21 -3.48 6.97 -16.45
N GLY A 22 -4.54 7.09 -15.65
CA GLY A 22 -4.64 8.05 -14.57
C GLY A 22 -4.70 7.34 -13.23
N LEU A 23 -5.86 7.44 -12.56
CA LEU A 23 -6.03 6.93 -11.19
C LEU A 23 -5.75 5.43 -11.07
N THR A 24 -6.24 4.63 -12.04
CA THR A 24 -6.00 3.18 -12.03
C THR A 24 -4.50 2.86 -12.00
N SER A 25 -3.75 3.47 -12.92
CA SER A 25 -2.30 3.26 -12.99
C SER A 25 -1.59 3.69 -11.71
N GLN A 26 -1.96 4.85 -11.16
CA GLN A 26 -1.34 5.39 -9.96
C GLN A 26 -1.57 4.49 -8.74
N ILE A 27 -2.80 4.02 -8.54
CA ILE A 27 -3.13 3.15 -7.41
C ILE A 27 -2.36 1.83 -7.52
N ARG A 28 -2.33 1.23 -8.71
CA ARG A 28 -1.62 -0.03 -8.93
C ARG A 28 -0.12 0.11 -8.66
N ARG A 29 0.48 1.19 -9.13
CA ARG A 29 1.91 1.44 -8.92
C ARG A 29 2.23 1.66 -7.45
N ALA A 30 1.40 2.43 -6.74
CA ALA A 30 1.58 2.66 -5.31
C ALA A 30 1.43 1.35 -4.52
N ALA A 31 0.45 0.52 -4.86
CA ALA A 31 0.24 -0.77 -4.19
C ALA A 31 1.43 -1.71 -4.39
N VAL A 32 1.94 -1.85 -5.62
CA VAL A 32 3.11 -2.66 -5.91
C VAL A 32 4.33 -2.13 -5.16
N SER A 33 4.46 -0.80 -5.05
CA SER A 33 5.56 -0.16 -4.33
C SER A 33 5.61 -0.57 -2.86
N ILE A 34 4.45 -0.79 -2.21
CA ILE A 34 4.41 -1.26 -0.82
C ILE A 34 5.16 -2.60 -0.71
N ALA A 35 4.76 -3.57 -1.51
CA ALA A 35 5.35 -4.91 -1.48
C ALA A 35 6.82 -4.90 -1.89
N SER A 36 7.16 -4.15 -2.93
CA SER A 36 8.53 -4.05 -3.45
C SER A 36 9.48 -3.45 -2.42
N ASN A 37 9.07 -2.42 -1.70
CA ASN A 37 9.92 -1.77 -0.70
C ASN A 37 10.11 -2.65 0.53
N ILE A 38 9.11 -3.42 0.94
CA ILE A 38 9.27 -4.39 2.02
C ILE A 38 10.33 -5.44 1.61
N ALA A 39 10.19 -5.99 0.41
CA ALA A 39 11.13 -7.00 -0.10
C ALA A 39 12.55 -6.44 -0.21
N GLU A 40 12.69 -5.22 -0.71
CA GLU A 40 13.98 -4.56 -0.84
C GLU A 40 14.63 -4.36 0.54
N GLY A 41 13.86 -3.89 1.51
CA GLY A 41 14.36 -3.68 2.87
C GLY A 41 14.82 -4.98 3.52
N MET A 42 14.05 -6.05 3.34
CA MET A 42 14.40 -7.37 3.87
C MET A 42 15.70 -7.92 3.25
N ALA A 43 15.96 -7.59 1.98
CA ALA A 43 17.13 -8.08 1.26
C ALA A 43 18.41 -7.34 1.59
N ARG A 44 18.34 -6.14 2.21
CA ARG A 44 19.52 -5.31 2.46
C ARG A 44 20.45 -5.85 3.55
N GLY A 45 19.94 -6.64 4.48
CA GLY A 45 20.74 -7.23 5.54
C GLY A 45 21.14 -6.27 6.67
N SER A 46 20.57 -5.07 6.71
CA SER A 46 20.80 -4.05 7.72
C SER A 46 19.47 -3.61 8.31
N GLN A 47 19.36 -3.60 9.65
CA GLN A 47 18.15 -3.14 10.33
C GLN A 47 17.86 -1.67 10.06
N LYS A 48 18.92 -0.86 9.97
CA LYS A 48 18.75 0.56 9.65
C LYS A 48 18.16 0.77 8.27
N GLU A 49 18.66 0.06 7.27
CA GLU A 49 18.12 0.13 5.92
C GLU A 49 16.71 -0.45 5.84
N LEU A 50 16.44 -1.55 6.55
CA LEU A 50 15.10 -2.12 6.64
C LEU A 50 14.11 -1.06 7.13
N ALA A 51 14.45 -0.35 8.22
CA ALA A 51 13.58 0.70 8.76
C ALA A 51 13.31 1.79 7.72
N GLN A 52 14.31 2.16 6.92
CA GLN A 52 14.16 3.16 5.86
C GLN A 52 13.20 2.69 4.77
N PHE A 53 13.35 1.45 4.30
CA PHE A 53 12.47 0.89 3.27
C PHE A 53 11.05 0.68 3.79
N LEU A 54 10.88 0.34 5.07
CA LEU A 54 9.56 0.25 5.68
C LEU A 54 8.88 1.62 5.75
N ALA A 55 9.64 2.69 5.98
CA ALA A 55 9.11 4.06 5.94
C ALA A 55 8.60 4.42 4.54
N ILE A 56 9.34 4.03 3.49
CA ILE A 56 8.93 4.25 2.10
C ILE A 56 7.65 3.45 1.82
N ALA A 57 7.59 2.20 2.26
CA ALA A 57 6.39 1.37 2.09
C ALA A 57 5.17 1.99 2.77
N LEU A 58 5.34 2.54 3.98
CA LEU A 58 4.25 3.23 4.69
C LEU A 58 3.80 4.49 3.94
N GLY A 59 4.72 5.21 3.32
CA GLY A 59 4.38 6.34 2.45
C GLY A 59 3.55 5.92 1.25
N SER A 60 3.92 4.83 0.60
CA SER A 60 3.15 4.26 -0.52
C SER A 60 1.76 3.81 -0.07
N LEU A 61 1.66 3.27 1.14
CA LEU A 61 0.38 2.84 1.70
C LEU A 61 -0.54 4.03 1.96
N SER A 62 -0.01 5.15 2.48
CA SER A 62 -0.76 6.39 2.65
C SER A 62 -1.24 6.93 1.32
N GLU A 63 -0.44 6.80 0.27
CA GLU A 63 -0.81 7.20 -1.09
C GLU A 63 -1.98 6.36 -1.60
N VAL A 64 -1.93 5.03 -1.40
CA VAL A 64 -3.03 4.13 -1.76
C VAL A 64 -4.31 4.52 -1.02
N ASP A 65 -4.20 4.79 0.28
CA ASP A 65 -5.35 5.19 1.10
C ASP A 65 -6.02 6.45 0.52
N THR A 66 -5.24 7.48 0.24
CA THR A 66 -5.75 8.72 -0.35
C THR A 66 -6.40 8.47 -1.71
N GLN A 67 -5.76 7.67 -2.56
CA GLN A 67 -6.29 7.37 -3.89
C GLN A 67 -7.58 6.56 -3.83
N LEU A 68 -7.71 5.64 -2.87
CA LEU A 68 -8.94 4.90 -2.67
C LEU A 68 -10.07 5.82 -2.19
N CYS A 69 -9.77 6.77 -1.31
CA CYS A 69 -10.75 7.77 -0.89
C CYS A 69 -11.22 8.62 -2.06
N ILE A 70 -10.31 9.01 -2.95
CA ILE A 70 -10.66 9.73 -4.19
C ILE A 70 -11.57 8.88 -5.05
N ALA A 71 -11.28 7.58 -5.18
CA ALA A 71 -12.12 6.67 -5.96
C ALA A 71 -13.54 6.58 -5.40
N VAL A 72 -13.68 6.57 -4.06
CA VAL A 72 -15.00 6.60 -3.42
C VAL A 72 -15.72 7.90 -3.76
N ASP A 73 -15.02 9.02 -3.65
CA ASP A 73 -15.61 10.35 -3.93
C ASP A 73 -16.05 10.47 -5.38
N LEU A 74 -15.36 9.83 -6.31
CA LEU A 74 -15.72 9.82 -7.73
C LEU A 74 -16.80 8.78 -8.06
N GLY A 75 -17.20 7.97 -7.10
CA GLY A 75 -18.23 6.95 -7.30
C GLY A 75 -17.72 5.66 -7.93
N TYR A 76 -16.40 5.45 -8.00
CA TYR A 76 -15.82 4.25 -8.59
C TYR A 76 -15.75 3.08 -7.63
N LEU A 77 -15.88 3.32 -6.32
CA LEU A 77 -15.67 2.34 -5.27
C LEU A 77 -16.63 2.61 -4.12
N GLN A 78 -17.12 1.55 -3.49
CA GLN A 78 -17.96 1.64 -2.31
C GLN A 78 -17.13 1.77 -1.05
N GLU A 79 -17.57 2.61 -0.11
CA GLU A 79 -16.88 2.79 1.19
C GLU A 79 -16.78 1.49 2.00
N VAL A 80 -17.71 0.56 1.77
CA VAL A 80 -17.78 -0.72 2.50
C VAL A 80 -16.99 -1.83 1.82
N ASP A 81 -16.27 -1.54 0.73
CA ASP A 81 -15.50 -2.57 0.03
C ASP A 81 -14.44 -3.16 0.96
N SER A 82 -14.23 -4.47 0.84
CA SER A 82 -13.29 -5.22 1.68
C SER A 82 -11.84 -4.74 1.54
N VAL A 83 -11.50 -4.01 0.47
CA VAL A 83 -10.16 -3.45 0.29
C VAL A 83 -9.76 -2.54 1.46
N PHE A 84 -10.72 -1.82 2.05
CA PHE A 84 -10.42 -0.93 3.18
C PHE A 84 -10.01 -1.70 4.43
N ALA A 85 -10.61 -2.87 4.66
CA ALA A 85 -10.19 -3.75 5.76
C ALA A 85 -8.77 -4.27 5.53
N GLN A 86 -8.45 -4.67 4.30
CA GLN A 86 -7.11 -5.10 3.92
C GLN A 86 -6.07 -3.98 4.10
N LEU A 87 -6.44 -2.78 3.69
CA LEU A 87 -5.58 -1.60 3.83
C LEU A 87 -5.26 -1.33 5.31
N GLU A 88 -6.28 -1.35 6.16
CA GLU A 88 -6.12 -1.12 7.59
C GLU A 88 -5.24 -2.20 8.23
N GLN A 89 -5.48 -3.46 7.90
CA GLN A 89 -4.69 -4.57 8.42
C GLN A 89 -3.22 -4.45 7.99
N THR A 90 -2.96 -4.14 6.73
CA THR A 90 -1.60 -3.96 6.22
C THR A 90 -0.91 -2.80 6.94
N SER A 91 -1.63 -1.69 7.16
CA SER A 91 -1.09 -0.52 7.85
C SER A 91 -0.66 -0.88 9.27
N LYS A 92 -1.50 -1.60 10.01
CA LYS A 92 -1.21 -1.99 11.40
C LYS A 92 0.00 -2.92 11.47
N LEU A 93 0.05 -3.92 10.60
CA LEU A 93 1.16 -4.88 10.57
C LEU A 93 2.48 -4.19 10.23
N LEU A 94 2.46 -3.32 9.22
CA LEU A 94 3.65 -2.64 8.74
C LEU A 94 4.17 -1.63 9.76
N THR A 95 3.27 -0.87 10.37
CA THR A 95 3.62 0.08 11.43
C THR A 95 4.23 -0.64 12.62
N GLY A 96 3.61 -1.75 13.06
CA GLY A 96 4.13 -2.55 14.16
C GLY A 96 5.50 -3.15 13.86
N PHE A 97 5.68 -3.65 12.64
CA PHE A 97 6.96 -4.20 12.21
C PHE A 97 8.06 -3.13 12.24
N ARG A 98 7.78 -1.96 11.68
CA ARG A 98 8.76 -0.87 11.68
C ARG A 98 9.13 -0.42 13.09
N LEU A 99 8.14 -0.31 13.98
CA LEU A 99 8.40 0.06 15.37
C LEU A 99 9.32 -0.95 16.07
N LYS A 100 9.10 -2.24 15.81
CA LYS A 100 9.97 -3.29 16.36
C LYS A 100 11.40 -3.15 15.84
N VAL A 101 11.55 -2.94 14.53
CA VAL A 101 12.87 -2.75 13.92
C VAL A 101 13.59 -1.56 14.55
N LEU A 102 12.88 -0.44 14.73
CA LEU A 102 13.46 0.76 15.35
C LEU A 102 13.88 0.53 16.80
N ARG A 103 13.10 -0.24 17.57
CA ARG A 103 13.47 -0.59 18.95
C ARG A 103 14.74 -1.43 18.99
N ASP A 104 14.88 -2.35 18.06
CA ASP A 104 16.04 -3.25 18.01
C ASP A 104 17.32 -2.51 17.61
N LEU A 105 17.20 -1.30 17.10
CA LEU A 105 18.35 -0.45 16.74
C LEU A 105 18.99 0.25 17.94
N LYS A 106 18.31 0.28 19.09
CA LYS A 106 18.81 0.98 20.30
C LYS A 106 19.75 0.13 21.14
#